data_9f6522fdf69ac6557a83090f9911c862
#
_entry.id   9f6522fdf69ac6557a83090f9911c862
#
_cell.length_a   1.000
_cell.length_b   1.000
_cell.length_c   1.000
_cell.angle_alpha   90.00
_cell.angle_beta   90.00
_cell.angle_gamma   90.00
#
_symmetry.space_group_name_H-M   'P 1'
#
loop_
_entity.id
_entity.type
_entity.pdbx_description
1 polymer ?
#
loop_
_entity_poly.entity_id
_entity_poly.type
_entity_poly.pdbx_seq_one_letter_code
_entity_poly.pdbx_strand_id
1 'polypeptide(L)'
;MASTYTPLGIELQATGENAGTWGTKTNTNLQIFEQISGGFTQQALTDGGTVALAVSDGATGAVMSHRMIEFTGTITGTSTVTIPLDVQTFYFLRNSSSGAHNVVFKYATGSGSSITFSGTQKGDKIVFATANDGTNPDIKEIPFIGAVVDDTTPQLGGQLDVNGNAIGDGTLEL
;
A
#
# COMPACT_ATOMS: atom_id res chain seq x y z
N MET A 1 1.89 -14.39 32.36
CA MET A 1 1.54 -14.76 30.95
C MET A 1 2.21 -13.74 30.07
N ALA A 2 2.95 -14.16 29.03
CA ALA A 2 3.67 -13.18 28.18
C ALA A 2 2.70 -12.39 27.32
N SER A 3 3.02 -11.11 27.06
CA SER A 3 2.29 -10.28 26.09
C SER A 3 2.33 -10.91 24.70
N THR A 4 1.31 -10.64 23.91
CA THR A 4 1.23 -11.02 22.49
C THR A 4 1.14 -9.74 21.64
N TYR A 5 1.18 -9.87 20.32
CA TYR A 5 1.20 -8.72 19.42
C TYR A 5 0.18 -8.89 18.30
N THR A 6 -0.35 -7.75 17.85
CA THR A 6 -1.19 -7.73 16.63
C THR A 6 -0.30 -7.87 15.38
N PRO A 7 -0.87 -8.23 14.21
CA PRO A 7 -0.12 -8.29 12.94
C PRO A 7 0.58 -6.99 12.54
N LEU A 8 0.21 -5.86 13.13
CA LEU A 8 0.86 -4.56 12.91
C LEU A 8 1.74 -4.11 14.10
N GLY A 9 2.07 -5.04 15.02
CA GLY A 9 3.06 -4.86 16.07
C GLY A 9 2.55 -4.19 17.35
N ILE A 10 1.25 -3.96 17.53
CA ILE A 10 0.70 -3.42 18.79
C ILE A 10 0.76 -4.49 19.87
N GLU A 11 1.32 -4.15 21.03
CA GLU A 11 1.40 -5.06 22.18
C GLU A 11 0.04 -5.23 22.87
N LEU A 12 -0.41 -6.45 22.97
CA LEU A 12 -1.55 -6.87 23.79
C LEU A 12 -1.03 -7.27 25.16
N GLN A 13 -1.04 -6.32 26.11
CA GLN A 13 -0.43 -6.50 27.43
C GLN A 13 -1.16 -7.57 28.24
N ALA A 14 -0.42 -8.56 28.74
CA ALA A 14 -0.97 -9.56 29.62
C ALA A 14 -1.12 -9.02 31.06
N THR A 15 -2.13 -9.51 31.78
CA THR A 15 -2.37 -9.12 33.17
C THR A 15 -1.18 -9.44 34.05
N GLY A 16 -0.71 -8.43 34.79
CA GLY A 16 0.45 -8.55 35.70
C GLY A 16 1.80 -8.41 35.02
N GLU A 17 1.86 -8.27 33.70
CA GLU A 17 3.08 -7.97 32.95
C GLU A 17 3.31 -6.44 32.87
N ASN A 18 4.52 -6.06 32.50
CA ASN A 18 4.91 -4.64 32.36
C ASN A 18 4.80 -3.81 33.65
N ALA A 19 4.87 -4.42 34.83
CA ALA A 19 4.90 -3.70 36.12
C ALA A 19 6.04 -2.66 36.10
N GLY A 20 5.70 -1.40 36.32
CA GLY A 20 6.64 -0.27 36.26
C GLY A 20 6.98 0.25 34.87
N THR A 21 6.58 -0.43 33.79
CA THR A 21 6.84 -0.04 32.39
C THR A 21 5.58 0.10 31.55
N TRP A 22 4.41 -0.19 32.09
CA TRP A 22 3.13 -0.15 31.38
C TRP A 22 2.87 1.19 30.67
N GLY A 23 3.25 2.32 31.29
CA GLY A 23 3.09 3.64 30.67
C GLY A 23 3.92 3.81 29.41
N THR A 24 5.17 3.33 29.43
CA THR A 24 6.03 3.34 28.23
C THR A 24 5.45 2.45 27.14
N LYS A 25 4.97 1.25 27.49
CA LYS A 25 4.36 0.32 26.54
C LYS A 25 3.08 0.88 25.93
N THR A 26 2.24 1.51 26.75
CA THR A 26 1.02 2.18 26.28
C THR A 26 1.35 3.33 25.31
N ASN A 27 2.33 4.16 25.64
CA ASN A 27 2.75 5.26 24.78
C ASN A 27 3.30 4.74 23.44
N THR A 28 4.11 3.67 23.44
CA THR A 28 4.59 3.03 22.21
C THR A 28 3.43 2.49 21.36
N ASN A 29 2.44 1.85 21.98
CA ASN A 29 1.24 1.38 21.28
C ASN A 29 0.46 2.53 20.65
N LEU A 30 0.32 3.66 21.34
CA LEU A 30 -0.34 4.86 20.80
C LEU A 30 0.41 5.43 19.59
N GLN A 31 1.76 5.43 19.63
CA GLN A 31 2.58 5.85 18.50
C GLN A 31 2.46 4.89 17.30
N ILE A 32 2.41 3.58 17.54
CA ILE A 32 2.15 2.59 16.48
C ILE A 32 0.76 2.82 15.89
N PHE A 33 -0.25 3.08 16.74
CA PHE A 33 -1.60 3.38 16.27
C PHE A 33 -1.66 4.67 15.43
N GLU A 34 -0.89 5.70 15.80
CA GLU A 34 -0.75 6.92 15.00
C GLU A 34 -0.15 6.62 13.61
N GLN A 35 0.90 5.78 13.52
CA GLN A 35 1.47 5.32 12.26
C GLN A 35 0.45 4.57 11.40
N ILE A 36 -0.32 3.67 12.02
CA ILE A 36 -1.37 2.90 11.34
C ILE A 36 -2.49 3.83 10.85
N SER A 37 -2.81 4.89 11.60
CA SER A 37 -3.93 5.79 11.26
C SER A 37 -3.61 6.73 10.10
N GLY A 38 -2.39 7.29 10.04
CA GLY A 38 -2.04 8.32 9.07
C GLY A 38 -0.55 8.51 8.82
N GLY A 39 0.30 7.60 9.33
CA GLY A 39 1.75 7.72 9.18
C GLY A 39 2.20 7.56 7.73
N PHE A 40 3.24 8.31 7.37
CA PHE A 40 3.94 8.25 6.09
C PHE A 40 5.35 7.72 6.29
N THR A 41 5.81 6.88 5.35
CA THR A 41 7.19 6.41 5.30
C THR A 41 7.63 6.12 3.88
N GLN A 42 8.93 5.99 3.69
CA GLN A 42 9.52 5.58 2.42
C GLN A 42 10.14 4.18 2.54
N GLN A 43 10.03 3.40 1.49
CA GLN A 43 10.68 2.12 1.32
C GLN A 43 11.54 2.14 0.07
N ALA A 44 12.85 2.01 0.27
CA ALA A 44 13.75 1.79 -0.85
C ALA A 44 13.56 0.38 -1.42
N LEU A 45 13.44 0.30 -2.75
CA LEU A 45 13.29 -0.97 -3.45
C LEU A 45 14.64 -1.66 -3.64
N THR A 46 14.63 -2.98 -3.66
CA THR A 46 15.75 -3.80 -4.11
C THR A 46 15.61 -4.02 -5.61
N ASP A 47 16.62 -3.62 -6.38
CA ASP A 47 16.62 -3.72 -7.84
C ASP A 47 16.49 -5.17 -8.30
N GLY A 48 15.44 -5.46 -9.05
CA GLY A 48 15.12 -6.80 -9.53
C GLY A 48 14.87 -7.85 -8.42
N GLY A 49 14.73 -7.39 -7.16
CA GLY A 49 14.63 -8.25 -5.99
C GLY A 49 13.32 -8.12 -5.21
N THR A 50 13.31 -8.70 -4.02
CA THR A 50 12.17 -8.67 -3.10
C THR A 50 12.53 -7.96 -1.79
N VAL A 51 11.68 -7.03 -1.38
CA VAL A 51 11.68 -6.41 -0.06
C VAL A 51 10.56 -7.04 0.76
N ALA A 52 10.90 -7.81 1.77
CA ALA A 52 9.94 -8.36 2.72
C ALA A 52 9.73 -7.36 3.86
N LEU A 53 8.54 -6.76 3.91
CA LEU A 53 8.16 -5.88 5.01
C LEU A 53 7.81 -6.72 6.24
N ALA A 54 8.26 -6.27 7.39
CA ALA A 54 7.98 -6.90 8.67
C ALA A 54 7.65 -5.84 9.72
N VAL A 55 6.97 -6.24 10.77
CA VAL A 55 6.78 -5.41 11.96
C VAL A 55 7.89 -5.68 12.97
N SER A 56 8.12 -4.71 13.84
CA SER A 56 8.87 -4.90 15.06
C SER A 56 7.88 -4.89 16.23
N ASP A 57 7.62 -6.02 16.81
CA ASP A 57 6.64 -6.19 17.89
C ASP A 57 6.92 -5.25 19.06
N GLY A 58 5.91 -4.44 19.41
CA GLY A 58 6.01 -3.43 20.46
C GLY A 58 7.02 -2.31 20.19
N ALA A 59 7.35 -2.04 18.93
CA ALA A 59 8.24 -0.94 18.52
C ALA A 59 7.65 -0.15 17.36
N THR A 60 8.01 1.13 17.29
CA THR A 60 7.64 2.05 16.19
C THR A 60 8.58 1.92 15.00
N GLY A 61 8.21 2.52 13.84
CA GLY A 61 9.08 2.66 12.67
C GLY A 61 9.03 1.53 11.65
N ALA A 62 8.26 0.46 11.90
CA ALA A 62 8.07 -0.57 10.90
C ALA A 62 7.33 -0.01 9.68
N VAL A 63 7.88 -0.18 8.47
CA VAL A 63 7.33 0.39 7.23
C VAL A 63 5.89 -0.04 7.03
N MET A 64 5.58 -1.33 7.17
CA MET A 64 4.23 -1.85 6.96
C MET A 64 3.19 -1.39 7.99
N SER A 65 3.62 -0.79 9.10
CA SER A 65 2.72 -0.21 10.09
C SER A 65 2.32 1.24 9.75
N HIS A 66 2.83 1.81 8.67
CA HIS A 66 2.42 3.13 8.20
C HIS A 66 1.28 3.04 7.19
N ARG A 67 0.39 4.03 7.22
CA ARG A 67 -0.75 4.11 6.31
C ARG A 67 -0.33 4.44 4.89
N MET A 68 0.66 5.31 4.73
CA MET A 68 1.19 5.76 3.45
C MET A 68 2.61 5.28 3.28
N ILE A 69 2.87 4.55 2.19
CA ILE A 69 4.19 4.01 1.87
C ILE A 69 4.58 4.46 0.46
N GLU A 70 5.70 5.15 0.36
CA GLU A 70 6.28 5.55 -0.91
C GLU A 70 7.45 4.64 -1.28
N PHE A 71 7.35 3.97 -2.42
CA PHE A 71 8.43 3.16 -2.96
C PHE A 71 9.41 4.04 -3.73
N THR A 72 10.70 3.95 -3.37
CA THR A 72 11.77 4.79 -3.91
C THR A 72 12.95 3.94 -4.43
N GLY A 73 13.89 4.58 -5.10
CA GLY A 73 15.10 3.94 -5.63
C GLY A 73 15.11 3.83 -7.14
N THR A 74 16.27 3.46 -7.68
CA THR A 74 16.45 3.19 -9.12
C THR A 74 16.40 1.69 -9.33
N ILE A 75 15.52 1.24 -10.24
CA ILE A 75 15.34 -0.17 -10.56
C ILE A 75 15.58 -0.41 -12.06
N THR A 76 16.29 -1.48 -12.38
CA THR A 76 16.58 -1.98 -13.72
C THR A 76 15.91 -3.32 -14.00
N GLY A 77 15.18 -3.86 -13.01
CA GLY A 77 14.35 -5.06 -13.07
C GLY A 77 13.10 -4.92 -12.24
N THR A 78 12.13 -5.82 -12.43
CA THR A 78 10.90 -5.85 -11.62
C THR A 78 11.24 -6.07 -10.15
N SER A 79 10.75 -5.18 -9.28
CA SER A 79 10.92 -5.28 -7.84
C SER A 79 9.62 -5.71 -7.18
N THR A 80 9.72 -6.52 -6.12
CA THR A 80 8.57 -7.02 -5.37
C THR A 80 8.63 -6.54 -3.92
N VAL A 81 7.51 -6.09 -3.39
CA VAL A 81 7.34 -5.78 -1.96
C VAL A 81 6.31 -6.72 -1.39
N THR A 82 6.63 -7.36 -0.27
CA THR A 82 5.74 -8.35 0.34
C THR A 82 5.39 -8.00 1.78
N ILE A 83 4.19 -8.43 2.20
CA ILE A 83 3.69 -8.37 3.58
C ILE A 83 3.34 -9.76 4.09
N PRO A 84 3.34 -10.02 5.42
CA PRO A 84 2.87 -11.26 6.02
C PRO A 84 1.40 -11.57 5.72
N LEU A 85 1.04 -12.87 5.76
CA LEU A 85 -0.30 -13.37 5.38
C LEU A 85 -1.44 -12.91 6.30
N ASP A 86 -1.15 -12.58 7.54
CA ASP A 86 -2.09 -12.20 8.59
C ASP A 86 -2.37 -10.69 8.64
N VAL A 87 -1.70 -9.90 7.80
CA VAL A 87 -1.89 -8.45 7.77
C VAL A 87 -3.18 -8.10 7.07
N GLN A 88 -4.11 -7.52 7.80
CA GLN A 88 -5.36 -6.96 7.30
C GLN A 88 -5.37 -5.46 7.52
N THR A 89 -5.29 -4.68 6.45
CA THR A 89 -5.30 -3.22 6.50
C THR A 89 -5.46 -2.63 5.10
N PHE A 90 -5.61 -1.31 5.00
CA PHE A 90 -5.51 -0.63 3.72
C PHE A 90 -4.30 0.29 3.68
N TYR A 91 -3.77 0.54 2.49
CA TYR A 91 -2.61 1.37 2.25
C TYR A 91 -2.87 2.40 1.14
N PHE A 92 -2.27 3.58 1.31
CA PHE A 92 -1.98 4.49 0.22
C PHE A 92 -0.54 4.21 -0.24
N LEU A 93 -0.39 3.64 -1.42
CA LEU A 93 0.91 3.30 -1.98
C LEU A 93 1.26 4.28 -3.08
N ARG A 94 2.47 4.82 -3.05
CA ARG A 94 3.04 5.63 -4.12
C ARG A 94 4.27 4.95 -4.70
N ASN A 95 4.36 4.89 -6.03
CA ASN A 95 5.57 4.46 -6.71
C ASN A 95 6.31 5.68 -7.29
N SER A 96 7.38 6.09 -6.62
CA SER A 96 8.31 7.14 -7.05
C SER A 96 9.67 6.58 -7.50
N SER A 97 9.78 5.27 -7.71
CA SER A 97 11.02 4.67 -8.20
C SER A 97 11.37 5.18 -9.60
N SER A 98 12.66 5.25 -9.93
CA SER A 98 13.12 5.51 -11.29
C SER A 98 13.34 4.20 -12.06
N GLY A 99 13.41 4.29 -13.42
CA GLY A 99 13.48 3.13 -14.31
C GLY A 99 12.10 2.66 -14.79
N ALA A 100 12.04 2.05 -15.95
CA ALA A 100 10.80 1.61 -16.62
C ALA A 100 10.47 0.15 -16.29
N HIS A 101 10.45 -0.20 -15.01
CA HIS A 101 10.21 -1.56 -14.52
C HIS A 101 9.04 -1.60 -13.53
N ASN A 102 8.43 -2.76 -13.42
CA ASN A 102 7.26 -2.96 -12.56
C ASN A 102 7.65 -3.01 -11.08
N VAL A 103 6.72 -2.53 -10.23
CA VAL A 103 6.75 -2.77 -8.78
C VAL A 103 5.51 -3.55 -8.42
N VAL A 104 5.71 -4.73 -7.82
CA VAL A 104 4.63 -5.64 -7.42
C VAL A 104 4.47 -5.59 -5.90
N PHE A 105 3.26 -5.35 -5.42
CA PHE A 105 2.92 -5.44 -3.99
C PHE A 105 2.01 -6.63 -3.76
N LYS A 106 2.40 -7.55 -2.88
CA LYS A 106 1.70 -8.82 -2.67
C LYS A 106 1.93 -9.37 -1.25
N TYR A 107 1.19 -10.40 -0.90
CA TYR A 107 1.54 -11.21 0.27
C TYR A 107 2.80 -12.05 0.01
N ALA A 108 3.52 -12.40 1.08
CA ALA A 108 4.83 -13.07 1.01
C ALA A 108 4.76 -14.42 0.31
N THR A 109 3.67 -15.16 0.49
CA THR A 109 3.42 -16.46 -0.15
C THR A 109 1.99 -16.54 -0.66
N GLY A 110 1.63 -17.67 -1.27
CA GLY A 110 0.30 -17.90 -1.78
C GLY A 110 0.08 -17.40 -3.20
N SER A 111 -1.08 -17.73 -3.75
CA SER A 111 -1.54 -17.40 -5.11
C SER A 111 -2.67 -16.37 -5.15
N GLY A 112 -2.94 -15.70 -4.03
CA GLY A 112 -3.89 -14.59 -3.97
C GLY A 112 -3.50 -13.43 -4.88
N SER A 113 -4.43 -12.53 -5.13
CA SER A 113 -4.21 -11.39 -6.02
C SER A 113 -3.13 -10.43 -5.49
N SER A 114 -2.48 -9.74 -6.41
CA SER A 114 -1.43 -8.76 -6.14
C SER A 114 -1.70 -7.47 -6.90
N ILE A 115 -1.05 -6.38 -6.50
CA ILE A 115 -1.11 -5.09 -7.19
C ILE A 115 0.22 -4.84 -7.90
N THR A 116 0.14 -4.38 -9.14
CA THR A 116 1.30 -4.01 -9.93
C THR A 116 1.24 -2.54 -10.34
N PHE A 117 2.30 -1.81 -10.04
CA PHE A 117 2.60 -0.54 -10.69
C PHE A 117 3.39 -0.87 -11.96
N SER A 118 2.84 -0.55 -13.11
CA SER A 118 3.56 -0.75 -14.38
C SER A 118 4.74 0.22 -14.46
N GLY A 119 5.79 -0.19 -15.17
CA GLY A 119 6.98 0.64 -15.33
C GLY A 119 6.72 1.99 -16.02
N THR A 120 5.62 2.11 -16.76
CA THR A 120 5.20 3.31 -17.49
C THR A 120 4.07 4.08 -16.81
N GLN A 121 3.33 3.45 -15.91
CA GLN A 121 2.21 4.05 -15.16
C GLN A 121 2.49 3.95 -13.66
N LYS A 122 3.33 4.85 -13.20
CA LYS A 122 3.66 5.03 -11.78
C LYS A 122 2.60 5.93 -11.12
N GLY A 123 2.79 6.26 -9.86
CA GLY A 123 1.91 7.16 -9.12
C GLY A 123 1.27 6.48 -7.94
N ASP A 124 0.02 6.79 -7.68
CA ASP A 124 -0.67 6.44 -6.44
C ASP A 124 -1.69 5.33 -6.64
N LYS A 125 -1.79 4.43 -5.66
CA LYS A 125 -2.82 3.40 -5.58
C LYS A 125 -3.34 3.31 -4.14
N ILE A 126 -4.67 3.18 -4.00
CA ILE A 126 -5.26 2.77 -2.72
C ILE A 126 -5.53 1.28 -2.81
N VAL A 127 -4.99 0.53 -1.86
CA VAL A 127 -5.12 -0.92 -1.83
C VAL A 127 -5.58 -1.38 -0.46
N PHE A 128 -6.23 -2.52 -0.40
CA PHE A 128 -6.50 -3.19 0.86
C PHE A 128 -6.02 -4.64 0.83
N ALA A 129 -5.36 -5.01 1.91
CA ALA A 129 -4.89 -6.34 2.20
C ALA A 129 -5.96 -7.06 3.01
N THR A 130 -6.48 -8.16 2.50
CA THR A 130 -7.71 -8.77 3.02
C THR A 130 -7.46 -9.73 4.19
N ALA A 131 -6.31 -10.41 4.22
CA ALA A 131 -6.05 -11.56 5.10
C ALA A 131 -7.25 -12.55 5.19
N ASN A 132 -8.02 -12.65 4.10
CA ASN A 132 -9.27 -13.42 4.03
C ASN A 132 -9.03 -14.93 3.91
N ASP A 133 -7.82 -15.33 3.61
CA ASP A 133 -7.39 -16.72 3.50
C ASP A 133 -5.96 -16.81 4.07
N GLY A 134 -5.75 -17.67 5.05
CA GLY A 134 -4.45 -17.87 5.67
C GLY A 134 -3.35 -18.46 4.76
N THR A 135 -3.73 -18.90 3.56
CA THR A 135 -2.82 -19.49 2.57
C THR A 135 -2.68 -18.61 1.33
N ASN A 136 -3.78 -18.06 0.81
CA ASN A 136 -3.84 -17.29 -0.42
C ASN A 136 -4.64 -15.99 -0.25
N PRO A 137 -4.29 -15.11 0.70
CA PRO A 137 -5.02 -13.87 0.87
C PRO A 137 -4.80 -12.91 -0.29
N ASP A 138 -5.75 -12.02 -0.50
CA ASP A 138 -5.80 -11.10 -1.62
C ASP A 138 -5.32 -9.69 -1.25
N ILE A 139 -4.58 -9.05 -2.15
CA ILE A 139 -4.43 -7.60 -2.21
C ILE A 139 -5.33 -7.08 -3.32
N LYS A 140 -6.21 -6.14 -2.99
CA LYS A 140 -7.17 -5.55 -3.93
C LYS A 140 -6.97 -4.04 -4.04
N GLU A 141 -7.08 -3.52 -5.25
CA GLU A 141 -7.05 -2.09 -5.51
C GLU A 141 -8.46 -1.51 -5.45
N ILE A 142 -8.58 -0.32 -4.87
CA ILE A 142 -9.77 0.51 -5.02
C ILE A 142 -9.52 1.37 -6.26
N PRO A 143 -10.25 1.12 -7.37
CA PRO A 143 -10.02 1.84 -8.60
C PRO A 143 -10.38 3.32 -8.44
N PHE A 144 -9.47 4.19 -8.83
CA PHE A 144 -9.73 5.62 -9.00
C PHE A 144 -9.80 5.92 -10.49
N ILE A 145 -10.91 6.45 -10.93
CA ILE A 145 -10.99 7.04 -12.25
C ILE A 145 -10.36 8.44 -12.15
N GLY A 146 -9.06 8.52 -12.43
CA GLY A 146 -8.28 9.76 -12.32
C GLY A 146 -8.49 10.72 -13.48
N ALA A 147 -8.91 10.21 -14.63
CA ALA A 147 -9.19 11.00 -15.84
C ALA A 147 -10.26 10.30 -16.67
N VAL A 148 -10.97 11.08 -17.48
CA VAL A 148 -11.98 10.54 -18.44
C VAL A 148 -11.36 9.53 -19.41
N VAL A 149 -10.06 9.63 -19.67
CA VAL A 149 -9.30 8.68 -20.50
C VAL A 149 -9.23 7.26 -19.91
N ASP A 150 -9.38 7.12 -18.58
CA ASP A 150 -9.37 5.83 -17.90
C ASP A 150 -10.73 5.12 -17.95
N ASP A 151 -11.78 5.85 -18.30
CA ASP A 151 -13.12 5.31 -18.53
C ASP A 151 -13.28 4.98 -20.02
N THR A 152 -13.29 3.70 -20.34
CA THR A 152 -13.45 3.22 -21.73
C THR A 152 -14.87 3.41 -22.27
N THR A 153 -15.83 3.77 -21.41
CA THR A 153 -17.23 4.02 -21.75
C THR A 153 -17.79 5.21 -20.99
N PRO A 154 -17.15 6.40 -21.08
CA PRO A 154 -17.57 7.55 -20.29
C PRO A 154 -19.00 7.97 -20.63
N GLN A 155 -19.87 7.99 -19.62
CA GLN A 155 -21.23 8.49 -19.75
C GLN A 155 -21.30 9.90 -19.18
N LEU A 156 -21.40 10.88 -20.06
CA LEU A 156 -21.56 12.27 -19.68
C LEU A 156 -23.05 12.51 -19.39
N GLY A 157 -23.38 12.75 -18.10
CA GLY A 157 -24.74 12.96 -17.64
C GLY A 157 -25.39 14.28 -18.09
N GLY A 158 -24.73 15.01 -19.01
CA GLY A 158 -25.17 16.30 -19.53
C GLY A 158 -24.46 16.70 -20.82
N GLN A 159 -24.70 17.91 -21.27
CA GLN A 159 -24.02 18.43 -22.47
C GLN A 159 -22.53 18.62 -22.19
N LEU A 160 -21.68 18.04 -23.04
CA LEU A 160 -20.24 18.27 -22.98
C LEU A 160 -19.91 19.65 -23.54
N ASP A 161 -19.50 20.57 -22.68
CA ASP A 161 -18.96 21.86 -23.10
C ASP A 161 -17.45 21.70 -23.34
N VAL A 162 -17.06 21.70 -24.58
CA VAL A 162 -15.64 21.58 -24.98
C VAL A 162 -14.93 22.93 -25.06
N ASN A 163 -15.60 24.01 -24.66
CA ASN A 163 -15.04 25.38 -24.62
C ASN A 163 -14.23 25.74 -25.89
N GLY A 164 -14.77 25.40 -27.05
CA GLY A 164 -14.14 25.65 -28.33
C GLY A 164 -13.05 24.67 -28.78
N ASN A 165 -12.76 23.64 -27.99
CA ASN A 165 -11.81 22.60 -28.39
C ASN A 165 -12.49 21.50 -29.20
N ALA A 166 -11.74 20.87 -30.13
CA ALA A 166 -12.26 19.76 -30.92
C ALA A 166 -12.42 18.49 -30.06
N ILE A 167 -13.51 17.75 -30.28
CA ILE A 167 -13.70 16.40 -29.80
C ILE A 167 -13.23 15.46 -30.89
N GLY A 168 -12.16 14.70 -30.68
CA GLY A 168 -11.67 13.73 -31.65
C GLY A 168 -10.13 13.69 -31.74
N ASP A 169 -9.64 12.89 -32.66
CA ASP A 169 -8.21 12.68 -32.94
C ASP A 169 -7.55 13.80 -33.77
N GLY A 170 -8.19 14.93 -33.91
CA GLY A 170 -7.68 16.06 -34.71
C GLY A 170 -8.15 16.05 -36.18
N THR A 171 -8.91 15.05 -36.62
CA THR A 171 -9.58 15.01 -37.92
C THR A 171 -11.07 15.17 -37.74
N LEU A 172 -11.56 16.41 -37.87
CA LEU A 172 -13.00 16.67 -37.97
C LEU A 172 -13.44 16.38 -39.40
N GLU A 173 -13.94 15.19 -39.67
CA GLU A 173 -14.74 14.95 -40.89
C GLU A 173 -16.19 15.31 -40.57
N LEU A 174 -16.68 16.35 -41.20
CA LEU A 174 -18.09 16.77 -41.22
C LEU A 174 -18.80 16.01 -42.34
#